data_f519474f5c021033982927d29c1acd9e
#
_entry.id   f519474f5c021033982927d29c1acd9e
#
_cell.length_a   1.000
_cell.length_b   1.000
_cell.length_c   1.000
_cell.angle_alpha   90.00
_cell.angle_beta   90.00
_cell.angle_gamma   90.00
#
_symmetry.space_group_name_H-M   'P 1'
#
loop_
_entity.id
_entity.type
_entity.pdbx_description
1 polymer ?
#
loop_
_entity_poly.entity_id
_entity_poly.type
_entity_poly.pdbx_seq_one_letter_code
_entity_poly.pdbx_strand_id
1 'polypeptide(L)'
;MNPLHLLKIEWGKFAPSGTFRVLVGLYAGSFALVMFMARSMGQNMTFSSNGVASHPLAGLFDYPNNWAILATVGSWMNAFVLGSLGVFLITMEFGNRTLRQSVIFGMTRLEVAVSKLIWAVALALGATLFYIVLTFTGEMLDGNFGVPPAGDVACFGLQALGYLCLGNLVGLLIRQTAMSMLAYLAYVLFLETVCYWLFYFSVAKTRALLFLPNHVLSALTPLPISNDVHHALDSNFGRSLSATEAAVAALVYLVLFAALFCRWIVKADL
;
A
#
# COMPACT_ATOMS: atom_id res chain seq x y z
N MET A 1 -25.76 -12.00 4.35
CA MET A 1 -25.35 -12.58 3.03
C MET A 1 -24.01 -13.30 3.16
N ASN A 2 -23.79 -14.38 2.37
CA ASN A 2 -22.51 -15.11 2.40
C ASN A 2 -21.39 -14.25 1.77
N PRO A 3 -20.22 -14.05 2.42
CA PRO A 3 -19.14 -13.20 1.92
C PRO A 3 -18.61 -13.65 0.55
N LEU A 4 -18.59 -14.96 0.27
CA LEU A 4 -18.21 -15.50 -1.03
C LEU A 4 -19.15 -15.07 -2.16
N HIS A 5 -20.43 -14.93 -1.87
CA HIS A 5 -21.42 -14.45 -2.85
C HIS A 5 -21.17 -12.96 -3.17
N LEU A 6 -20.87 -12.15 -2.15
CA LEU A 6 -20.50 -10.74 -2.35
C LEU A 6 -19.24 -10.59 -3.20
N LEU A 7 -18.21 -11.38 -2.94
CA LEU A 7 -16.99 -11.38 -3.75
C LEU A 7 -17.26 -11.76 -5.21
N LYS A 8 -18.13 -12.73 -5.46
CA LYS A 8 -18.48 -13.15 -6.83
C LYS A 8 -19.21 -12.02 -7.59
N ILE A 9 -20.09 -11.29 -6.92
CA ILE A 9 -20.78 -10.15 -7.50
C ILE A 9 -19.78 -9.03 -7.86
N GLU A 10 -18.89 -8.68 -6.93
CA GLU A 10 -17.87 -7.64 -7.16
C GLU A 10 -16.91 -8.04 -8.28
N TRP A 11 -16.43 -9.29 -8.29
CA TRP A 11 -15.61 -9.81 -9.37
C TRP A 11 -16.30 -9.68 -10.74
N GLY A 12 -17.57 -10.05 -10.82
CA GLY A 12 -18.35 -9.96 -12.06
C GLY A 12 -18.51 -8.51 -12.57
N LYS A 13 -18.48 -7.51 -11.67
CA LYS A 13 -18.56 -6.10 -12.04
C LYS A 13 -17.22 -5.57 -12.57
N PHE A 14 -16.10 -5.93 -11.93
CA PHE A 14 -14.79 -5.31 -12.21
C PHE A 14 -13.94 -6.09 -13.18
N ALA A 15 -13.97 -7.42 -13.18
CA ALA A 15 -13.14 -8.26 -14.04
C ALA A 15 -13.31 -7.98 -15.55
N PRO A 16 -14.51 -7.69 -16.09
CA PRO A 16 -14.66 -7.34 -17.50
C PRO A 16 -14.16 -5.93 -17.83
N SER A 17 -13.97 -5.04 -16.82
CA SER A 17 -13.50 -3.67 -17.04
C SER A 17 -12.05 -3.64 -17.56
N GLY A 18 -11.84 -2.99 -18.72
CA GLY A 18 -10.52 -2.82 -19.31
C GLY A 18 -9.57 -2.06 -18.38
N THR A 19 -10.05 -1.00 -17.74
CA THR A 19 -9.26 -0.17 -16.81
C THR A 19 -8.81 -0.96 -15.58
N PHE A 20 -9.68 -1.81 -15.02
CA PHE A 20 -9.31 -2.68 -13.91
C PHE A 20 -8.17 -3.62 -14.29
N ARG A 21 -8.27 -4.28 -15.46
CA ARG A 21 -7.21 -5.18 -15.96
C ARG A 21 -5.90 -4.46 -16.21
N VAL A 22 -5.97 -3.23 -16.76
CA VAL A 22 -4.77 -2.40 -16.98
C VAL A 22 -4.12 -2.01 -15.64
N LEU A 23 -4.89 -1.59 -14.63
CA LEU A 23 -4.35 -1.22 -13.31
C LEU A 23 -3.73 -2.42 -12.59
N VAL A 24 -4.38 -3.59 -12.63
CA VAL A 24 -3.83 -4.82 -12.05
C VAL A 24 -2.58 -5.27 -12.81
N GLY A 25 -2.60 -5.20 -14.14
CA GLY A 25 -1.43 -5.50 -14.97
C GLY A 25 -0.27 -4.52 -14.74
N LEU A 26 -0.57 -3.23 -14.57
CA LEU A 26 0.41 -2.21 -14.22
C LEU A 26 1.03 -2.50 -12.84
N TYR A 27 0.20 -2.85 -11.84
CA TYR A 27 0.67 -3.22 -10.52
C TYR A 27 1.63 -4.41 -10.58
N ALA A 28 1.20 -5.51 -11.21
CA ALA A 28 1.99 -6.71 -11.33
C ALA A 28 3.28 -6.50 -12.13
N GLY A 29 3.17 -5.82 -13.28
CA GLY A 29 4.30 -5.55 -14.17
C GLY A 29 5.32 -4.59 -13.57
N SER A 30 4.86 -3.49 -12.96
CA SER A 30 5.75 -2.52 -12.32
C SER A 30 6.46 -3.13 -11.11
N PHE A 31 5.74 -3.90 -10.29
CA PHE A 31 6.34 -4.55 -9.14
C PHE A 31 7.40 -5.59 -9.54
N ALA A 32 7.08 -6.45 -10.52
CA ALA A 32 8.04 -7.41 -11.04
C ALA A 32 9.27 -6.73 -11.68
N LEU A 33 9.06 -5.65 -12.43
CA LEU A 33 10.14 -4.87 -13.06
C LEU A 33 11.05 -4.24 -12.01
N VAL A 34 10.49 -3.58 -11.00
CA VAL A 34 11.27 -2.92 -9.95
C VAL A 34 12.02 -3.96 -9.10
N MET A 35 11.39 -5.10 -8.81
CA MET A 35 12.06 -6.23 -8.17
C MET A 35 13.27 -6.70 -8.98
N PHE A 36 13.09 -6.93 -10.28
CA PHE A 36 14.20 -7.35 -11.15
C PHE A 36 15.31 -6.30 -11.22
N MET A 37 14.96 -5.02 -11.32
CA MET A 37 15.94 -3.93 -11.30
C MET A 37 16.69 -3.85 -9.97
N ALA A 38 15.98 -3.88 -8.84
CA ALA A 38 16.60 -3.84 -7.52
C ALA A 38 17.62 -4.97 -7.33
N ARG A 39 17.25 -6.19 -7.76
CA ARG A 39 18.10 -7.35 -7.70
C ARG A 39 19.33 -7.22 -8.61
N SER A 40 19.17 -6.79 -9.87
CA SER A 40 20.28 -6.62 -10.80
C SER A 40 21.26 -5.53 -10.34
N MET A 41 20.76 -4.47 -9.72
CA MET A 41 21.60 -3.43 -9.11
C MET A 41 22.38 -3.98 -7.91
N GLY A 42 21.74 -4.75 -7.02
CA GLY A 42 22.41 -5.35 -5.86
C GLY A 42 23.55 -6.27 -6.22
N GLN A 43 23.41 -7.05 -7.29
CA GLN A 43 24.44 -7.98 -7.76
C GLN A 43 25.58 -7.30 -8.53
N ASN A 44 25.31 -6.18 -9.24
CA ASN A 44 26.27 -5.57 -10.17
C ASN A 44 26.93 -4.28 -9.65
N MET A 45 26.44 -3.69 -8.54
CA MET A 45 27.05 -2.49 -7.98
C MET A 45 28.31 -2.81 -7.17
N THR A 46 29.48 -2.53 -7.78
CA THR A 46 30.78 -2.54 -7.11
C THR A 46 31.21 -1.12 -6.82
N PHE A 47 31.39 -0.77 -5.55
CA PHE A 47 32.01 0.49 -5.18
C PHE A 47 33.51 0.28 -4.96
N SER A 48 34.36 0.91 -5.78
CA SER A 48 35.81 0.91 -5.58
C SER A 48 36.18 2.21 -4.83
N SER A 49 36.54 2.08 -3.57
CA SER A 49 37.15 3.15 -2.79
C SER A 49 38.56 2.73 -2.40
N ASN A 50 39.56 3.55 -2.75
CA ASN A 50 40.99 3.31 -2.45
C ASN A 50 41.54 1.97 -2.92
N GLY A 51 41.08 1.43 -4.06
CA GLY A 51 41.57 0.18 -4.63
C GLY A 51 41.00 -1.09 -3.97
N VAL A 52 40.10 -0.98 -3.01
CA VAL A 52 39.36 -2.09 -2.43
C VAL A 52 37.95 -2.08 -3.02
N ALA A 53 37.60 -3.15 -3.74
CA ALA A 53 36.26 -3.36 -4.22
C ALA A 53 35.39 -3.77 -3.02
N SER A 54 34.50 -2.91 -2.61
CA SER A 54 33.44 -3.20 -1.61
C SER A 54 32.10 -3.36 -2.29
N HIS A 55 31.33 -4.36 -1.87
CA HIS A 55 29.95 -4.57 -2.28
C HIS A 55 29.03 -4.20 -1.10
N PRO A 56 28.84 -2.92 -0.79
CA PRO A 56 28.09 -2.52 0.40
C PRO A 56 26.60 -2.91 0.34
N LEU A 57 26.10 -3.23 -0.85
CA LEU A 57 24.71 -3.63 -1.07
C LEU A 57 24.54 -5.16 -1.19
N ALA A 58 25.62 -5.95 -1.25
CA ALA A 58 25.52 -7.40 -1.42
C ALA A 58 24.72 -8.07 -0.29
N GLY A 59 24.95 -7.69 0.97
CA GLY A 59 24.23 -8.25 2.12
C GLY A 59 22.79 -7.78 2.26
N LEU A 60 22.38 -6.76 1.51
CA LEU A 60 20.99 -6.28 1.54
C LEU A 60 20.04 -7.23 0.79
N PHE A 61 20.53 -7.93 -0.23
CA PHE A 61 19.74 -8.86 -1.03
C PHE A 61 19.86 -10.32 -0.57
N ASP A 62 20.62 -10.55 0.51
CA ASP A 62 20.70 -11.86 1.15
C ASP A 62 19.51 -12.07 2.10
N TYR A 63 19.15 -13.35 2.29
CA TYR A 63 18.14 -13.72 3.28
C TYR A 63 18.61 -13.34 4.71
N PRO A 64 17.75 -12.77 5.57
CA PRO A 64 16.33 -12.45 5.40
C PRO A 64 16.04 -11.04 4.85
N ASN A 65 17.06 -10.18 4.65
CA ASN A 65 16.90 -8.76 4.29
C ASN A 65 16.19 -8.55 2.96
N ASN A 66 16.31 -9.49 2.03
CA ASN A 66 15.66 -9.47 0.73
C ASN A 66 14.13 -9.27 0.84
N TRP A 67 13.48 -9.92 1.82
CA TRP A 67 12.05 -9.77 2.07
C TRP A 67 11.69 -8.34 2.48
N ALA A 68 12.45 -7.75 3.39
CA ALA A 68 12.22 -6.38 3.86
C ALA A 68 12.43 -5.35 2.74
N ILE A 69 13.48 -5.50 1.91
CA ILE A 69 13.73 -4.61 0.77
C ILE A 69 12.59 -4.68 -0.24
N LEU A 70 12.17 -5.89 -0.61
CA LEU A 70 11.09 -6.05 -1.57
C LEU A 70 9.74 -5.59 -1.00
N ALA A 71 9.50 -5.71 0.31
CA ALA A 71 8.36 -5.10 0.96
C ALA A 71 8.40 -3.56 0.86
N THR A 72 9.57 -2.95 1.09
CA THR A 72 9.73 -1.49 0.98
C THR A 72 9.52 -1.00 -0.45
N VAL A 73 10.09 -1.69 -1.43
CA VAL A 73 9.89 -1.38 -2.85
C VAL A 73 8.42 -1.55 -3.25
N GLY A 74 7.81 -2.66 -2.84
CA GLY A 74 6.39 -2.93 -3.06
C GLY A 74 5.46 -1.93 -2.37
N SER A 75 5.91 -1.32 -1.28
CA SER A 75 5.21 -0.23 -0.59
C SER A 75 4.87 0.93 -1.53
N TRP A 76 5.79 1.33 -2.38
CA TRP A 76 5.55 2.36 -3.40
C TRP A 76 4.48 1.94 -4.40
N MET A 77 4.48 0.66 -4.80
CA MET A 77 3.45 0.12 -5.70
C MET A 77 2.09 0.08 -5.01
N ASN A 78 2.04 -0.26 -3.73
CA ASN A 78 0.81 -0.20 -2.94
C ASN A 78 0.29 1.23 -2.84
N ALA A 79 1.17 2.20 -2.55
CA ALA A 79 0.78 3.60 -2.43
C ALA A 79 0.28 4.18 -3.75
N PHE A 80 0.98 3.96 -4.87
CA PHE A 80 0.63 4.59 -6.14
C PHE A 80 -0.45 3.83 -6.91
N VAL A 81 -0.25 2.54 -7.13
CA VAL A 81 -1.10 1.78 -8.04
C VAL A 81 -2.28 1.15 -7.31
N LEU A 82 -2.02 0.48 -6.19
CA LEU A 82 -3.10 -0.22 -5.48
C LEU A 82 -4.08 0.77 -4.83
N GLY A 83 -3.58 1.86 -4.24
CA GLY A 83 -4.45 2.90 -3.70
C GLY A 83 -5.25 3.62 -4.80
N SER A 84 -4.64 3.89 -5.96
CA SER A 84 -5.37 4.43 -7.13
C SER A 84 -6.42 3.44 -7.64
N LEU A 85 -6.16 2.13 -7.57
CA LEU A 85 -7.16 1.10 -7.86
C LEU A 85 -8.34 1.20 -6.89
N GLY A 86 -8.11 1.44 -5.60
CA GLY A 86 -9.17 1.70 -4.62
C GLY A 86 -10.03 2.89 -5.01
N VAL A 87 -9.42 4.03 -5.39
CA VAL A 87 -10.13 5.20 -5.92
C VAL A 87 -11.00 4.84 -7.11
N PHE A 88 -10.41 4.14 -8.10
CA PHE A 88 -11.10 3.75 -9.33
C PHE A 88 -12.32 2.88 -9.07
N LEU A 89 -12.19 1.88 -8.20
CA LEU A 89 -13.28 0.95 -7.89
C LEU A 89 -14.54 1.65 -7.38
N ILE A 90 -14.39 2.62 -6.50
CA ILE A 90 -15.51 3.37 -5.94
C ILE A 90 -16.06 4.37 -6.96
N THR A 91 -15.19 5.13 -7.63
CA THR A 91 -15.64 6.18 -8.55
C THR A 91 -16.31 5.62 -9.80
N MET A 92 -15.88 4.45 -10.30
CA MET A 92 -16.53 3.74 -11.39
C MET A 92 -17.97 3.38 -11.06
N GLU A 93 -18.25 3.00 -9.80
CA GLU A 93 -19.63 2.67 -9.39
C GLU A 93 -20.54 3.89 -9.31
N PHE A 94 -20.01 5.05 -8.92
CA PHE A 94 -20.75 6.30 -9.02
C PHE A 94 -21.03 6.67 -10.48
N GLY A 95 -20.04 6.56 -11.35
CA GLY A 95 -20.17 6.85 -12.78
C GLY A 95 -21.21 5.95 -13.47
N ASN A 96 -21.20 4.66 -13.18
CA ASN A 96 -22.11 3.67 -13.77
C ASN A 96 -23.44 3.53 -13.00
N ARG A 97 -23.62 4.29 -11.92
CA ARG A 97 -24.82 4.23 -11.03
C ARG A 97 -25.10 2.83 -10.46
N THR A 98 -24.11 1.96 -10.40
CA THR A 98 -24.26 0.57 -9.93
C THR A 98 -24.56 0.49 -8.43
N LEU A 99 -24.13 1.48 -7.65
CA LEU A 99 -24.50 1.60 -6.22
C LEU A 99 -26.02 1.71 -6.04
N ARG A 100 -26.69 2.57 -6.84
CA ARG A 100 -28.16 2.71 -6.83
C ARG A 100 -28.84 1.41 -7.24
N GLN A 101 -28.37 0.78 -8.29
CA GLN A 101 -28.91 -0.51 -8.76
C GLN A 101 -28.83 -1.56 -7.67
N SER A 102 -27.70 -1.68 -6.95
CA SER A 102 -27.55 -2.65 -5.86
C SER A 102 -28.60 -2.45 -4.76
N VAL A 103 -28.93 -1.20 -4.42
CA VAL A 103 -29.97 -0.88 -3.43
C VAL A 103 -31.37 -1.20 -3.97
N ILE A 104 -31.65 -0.90 -5.25
CA ILE A 104 -32.93 -1.23 -5.90
C ILE A 104 -33.16 -2.74 -5.94
N PHE A 105 -32.10 -3.54 -6.13
CA PHE A 105 -32.15 -5.01 -6.09
C PHE A 105 -32.21 -5.60 -4.67
N GLY A 106 -32.43 -4.76 -3.65
CA GLY A 106 -32.75 -5.18 -2.28
C GLY A 106 -31.54 -5.27 -1.33
N MET A 107 -30.36 -4.82 -1.72
CA MET A 107 -29.23 -4.70 -0.79
C MET A 107 -29.41 -3.49 0.12
N THR A 108 -29.18 -3.66 1.41
CA THR A 108 -29.09 -2.53 2.34
C THR A 108 -27.83 -1.71 2.06
N ARG A 109 -27.85 -0.40 2.36
CA ARG A 109 -26.69 0.48 2.19
C ARG A 109 -25.45 0.00 2.95
N LEU A 110 -25.67 -0.61 4.13
CA LEU A 110 -24.59 -1.21 4.91
C LEU A 110 -23.99 -2.44 4.22
N GLU A 111 -24.83 -3.32 3.65
CA GLU A 111 -24.34 -4.47 2.89
C GLU A 111 -23.49 -4.06 1.68
N VAL A 112 -23.90 -2.98 0.99
CA VAL A 112 -23.11 -2.40 -0.09
C VAL A 112 -21.74 -1.91 0.42
N ALA A 113 -21.70 -1.18 1.55
CA ALA A 113 -20.44 -0.73 2.13
C ALA A 113 -19.54 -1.90 2.54
N VAL A 114 -20.10 -2.91 3.20
CA VAL A 114 -19.37 -4.10 3.65
C VAL A 114 -18.85 -4.89 2.45
N SER A 115 -19.60 -5.01 1.35
CA SER A 115 -19.12 -5.70 0.13
C SER A 115 -17.86 -5.06 -0.42
N LYS A 116 -17.74 -3.72 -0.38
CA LYS A 116 -16.55 -2.98 -0.83
C LYS A 116 -15.35 -3.21 0.08
N LEU A 117 -15.57 -3.26 1.40
CA LEU A 117 -14.50 -3.57 2.34
C LEU A 117 -14.02 -5.01 2.19
N ILE A 118 -14.92 -5.98 2.01
CA ILE A 118 -14.55 -7.38 1.72
C ILE A 118 -13.75 -7.47 0.42
N TRP A 119 -14.14 -6.70 -0.61
CA TRP A 119 -13.40 -6.65 -1.87
C TRP A 119 -12.01 -6.02 -1.71
N ALA A 120 -11.88 -4.96 -0.91
CA ALA A 120 -10.59 -4.37 -0.58
C ALA A 120 -9.67 -5.36 0.15
N VAL A 121 -10.22 -6.14 1.10
CA VAL A 121 -9.48 -7.22 1.78
C VAL A 121 -9.03 -8.28 0.78
N ALA A 122 -9.89 -8.71 -0.14
CA ALA A 122 -9.54 -9.71 -1.15
C ALA A 122 -8.41 -9.22 -2.07
N LEU A 123 -8.44 -7.95 -2.49
CA LEU A 123 -7.37 -7.35 -3.29
C LEU A 123 -6.05 -7.21 -2.51
N ALA A 124 -6.12 -6.81 -1.24
CA ALA A 124 -4.94 -6.75 -0.37
C ALA A 124 -4.30 -8.13 -0.17
N LEU A 125 -5.11 -9.17 0.04
CA LEU A 125 -4.64 -10.55 0.11
C LEU A 125 -4.02 -11.00 -1.22
N GLY A 126 -4.63 -10.65 -2.36
CA GLY A 126 -4.08 -10.91 -3.68
C GLY A 126 -2.71 -10.24 -3.90
N ALA A 127 -2.58 -8.97 -3.50
CA ALA A 127 -1.31 -8.23 -3.56
C ALA A 127 -0.24 -8.85 -2.65
N THR A 128 -0.63 -9.27 -1.44
CA THR A 128 0.28 -9.93 -0.49
C THR A 128 0.73 -11.29 -1.02
N LEU A 129 -0.18 -12.08 -1.58
CA LEU A 129 0.17 -13.36 -2.20
C LEU A 129 1.12 -13.15 -3.40
N PHE A 130 0.87 -12.14 -4.21
CA PHE A 130 1.74 -11.80 -5.33
C PHE A 130 3.15 -11.40 -4.85
N TYR A 131 3.26 -10.59 -3.78
CA TYR A 131 4.53 -10.26 -3.13
C TYR A 131 5.27 -11.52 -2.67
N ILE A 132 4.59 -12.46 -1.97
CA ILE A 132 5.18 -13.72 -1.51
C ILE A 132 5.73 -14.52 -2.70
N VAL A 133 4.92 -14.70 -3.75
CA VAL A 133 5.31 -15.49 -4.94
C VAL A 133 6.52 -14.85 -5.63
N LEU A 134 6.52 -13.54 -5.83
CA LEU A 134 7.64 -12.84 -6.46
C LEU A 134 8.92 -12.97 -5.64
N THR A 135 8.86 -12.70 -4.33
CA THR A 135 10.05 -12.77 -3.46
C THR A 135 10.58 -14.20 -3.40
N PHE A 136 9.70 -15.18 -3.25
CA PHE A 136 10.11 -16.58 -3.23
C PHE A 136 10.72 -17.06 -4.54
N THR A 137 10.16 -16.64 -5.70
CA THR A 137 10.79 -16.94 -7.00
C THR A 137 12.16 -16.30 -7.14
N GLY A 138 12.34 -15.11 -6.61
CA GLY A 138 13.65 -14.44 -6.55
C GLY A 138 14.67 -15.25 -5.74
N GLU A 139 14.30 -15.71 -4.55
CA GLU A 139 15.19 -16.53 -3.71
C GLU A 139 15.53 -17.88 -4.34
N MET A 140 14.55 -18.54 -4.96
CA MET A 140 14.80 -19.78 -5.69
C MET A 140 15.85 -19.61 -6.81
N LEU A 141 15.85 -18.49 -7.52
CA LEU A 141 16.84 -18.20 -8.54
C LEU A 141 18.25 -17.99 -7.97
N ASP A 142 18.37 -17.58 -6.69
CA ASP A 142 19.67 -17.46 -5.98
C ASP A 142 20.08 -18.76 -5.27
N GLY A 143 19.28 -19.83 -5.37
CA GLY A 143 19.52 -21.11 -4.69
C GLY A 143 19.24 -21.09 -3.18
N ASN A 144 18.59 -20.05 -2.69
CA ASN A 144 18.20 -19.92 -1.28
C ASN A 144 16.74 -20.35 -1.10
N PHE A 145 16.48 -21.08 -0.01
CA PHE A 145 15.12 -21.53 0.36
C PHE A 145 14.80 -21.04 1.78
N GLY A 146 14.56 -19.74 1.90
CA GLY A 146 14.19 -19.13 3.18
C GLY A 146 12.68 -19.19 3.44
N VAL A 147 12.30 -19.32 4.71
CA VAL A 147 10.88 -19.20 5.12
C VAL A 147 10.51 -17.73 5.16
N PRO A 148 9.35 -17.31 4.53
CA PRO A 148 8.90 -15.93 4.56
C PRO A 148 8.82 -15.39 6.00
N PRO A 149 9.42 -14.23 6.33
CA PRO A 149 9.26 -13.62 7.64
C PRO A 149 7.80 -13.17 7.81
N ALA A 150 7.08 -13.81 8.73
CA ALA A 150 5.65 -13.56 8.94
C ALA A 150 5.36 -12.09 9.27
N GLY A 151 6.29 -11.41 9.95
CA GLY A 151 6.19 -9.99 10.26
C GLY A 151 6.14 -9.12 9.01
N ASP A 152 7.08 -9.29 8.09
CA ASP A 152 7.17 -8.48 6.85
C ASP A 152 5.97 -8.71 5.94
N VAL A 153 5.55 -9.98 5.82
CA VAL A 153 4.34 -10.34 5.06
C VAL A 153 3.08 -9.71 5.64
N ALA A 154 2.93 -9.76 6.96
CA ALA A 154 1.78 -9.16 7.65
C ALA A 154 1.78 -7.64 7.52
N CYS A 155 2.93 -6.98 7.70
CA CYS A 155 3.08 -5.53 7.55
C CYS A 155 2.78 -5.09 6.12
N PHE A 156 3.27 -5.84 5.10
CA PHE A 156 2.96 -5.56 3.70
C PHE A 156 1.46 -5.69 3.39
N GLY A 157 0.81 -6.73 3.88
CA GLY A 157 -0.63 -6.93 3.72
C GLY A 157 -1.46 -5.85 4.40
N LEU A 158 -1.07 -5.45 5.62
CA LEU A 158 -1.71 -4.37 6.37
C LEU A 158 -1.59 -3.03 5.63
N GLN A 159 -0.41 -2.76 5.07
CA GLN A 159 -0.14 -1.58 4.26
C GLN A 159 -0.97 -1.57 2.97
N ALA A 160 -1.01 -2.67 2.23
CA ALA A 160 -1.82 -2.81 1.02
C ALA A 160 -3.29 -2.51 1.30
N LEU A 161 -3.83 -3.07 2.39
CA LEU A 161 -5.21 -2.81 2.83
C LEU A 161 -5.41 -1.33 3.23
N GLY A 162 -4.43 -0.73 3.91
CA GLY A 162 -4.46 0.68 4.32
C GLY A 162 -4.60 1.62 3.11
N TYR A 163 -3.77 1.44 2.09
CA TYR A 163 -3.82 2.26 0.88
C TYR A 163 -5.10 2.03 0.06
N LEU A 164 -5.62 0.80 -0.01
CA LEU A 164 -6.92 0.52 -0.63
C LEU A 164 -8.07 1.22 0.11
N CYS A 165 -8.10 1.15 1.44
CA CYS A 165 -9.12 1.81 2.24
C CYS A 165 -9.04 3.34 2.11
N LEU A 166 -7.83 3.91 2.12
CA LEU A 166 -7.61 5.34 1.91
C LEU A 166 -8.08 5.76 0.51
N GLY A 167 -7.73 5.00 -0.53
CA GLY A 167 -8.17 5.25 -1.90
C GLY A 167 -9.70 5.19 -2.04
N ASN A 168 -10.32 4.15 -1.46
CA ASN A 168 -11.78 4.03 -1.42
C ASN A 168 -12.45 5.25 -0.76
N LEU A 169 -11.87 5.74 0.34
CA LEU A 169 -12.40 6.89 1.06
C LEU A 169 -12.31 8.18 0.22
N VAL A 170 -11.16 8.43 -0.41
CA VAL A 170 -10.98 9.60 -1.31
C VAL A 170 -11.92 9.52 -2.50
N GLY A 171 -12.06 8.33 -3.11
CA GLY A 171 -13.00 8.10 -4.21
C GLY A 171 -14.46 8.38 -3.82
N LEU A 172 -14.86 8.00 -2.60
CA LEU A 172 -16.19 8.24 -2.06
C LEU A 172 -16.47 9.72 -1.82
N LEU A 173 -15.45 10.49 -1.36
CA LEU A 173 -15.60 11.91 -1.06
C LEU A 173 -15.77 12.76 -2.33
N ILE A 174 -15.00 12.52 -3.35
CA ILE A 174 -14.92 13.35 -4.57
C ILE A 174 -15.88 12.85 -5.66
N ARG A 175 -16.16 11.54 -5.72
CA ARG A 175 -17.10 10.87 -6.64
C ARG A 175 -16.79 11.02 -8.14
N GLN A 176 -15.71 11.69 -8.51
CA GLN A 176 -15.28 11.90 -9.89
C GLN A 176 -13.90 11.24 -10.10
N THR A 177 -13.77 10.32 -11.04
CA THR A 177 -12.57 9.46 -11.17
C THR A 177 -11.29 10.25 -11.34
N ALA A 178 -11.24 11.19 -12.30
CA ALA A 178 -10.04 11.96 -12.60
C ALA A 178 -9.60 12.83 -11.40
N MET A 179 -10.54 13.57 -10.81
CA MET A 179 -10.26 14.44 -9.67
C MET A 179 -9.90 13.65 -8.40
N SER A 180 -10.56 12.52 -8.17
CA SER A 180 -10.25 11.65 -7.04
C SER A 180 -8.86 11.04 -7.14
N MET A 181 -8.47 10.58 -8.34
CA MET A 181 -7.12 10.05 -8.59
C MET A 181 -6.06 11.13 -8.39
N LEU A 182 -6.28 12.34 -8.97
CA LEU A 182 -5.37 13.47 -8.80
C LEU A 182 -5.23 13.86 -7.32
N ALA A 183 -6.34 13.97 -6.60
CA ALA A 183 -6.34 14.32 -5.18
C ALA A 183 -5.65 13.25 -4.32
N TYR A 184 -5.89 11.97 -4.61
CA TYR A 184 -5.24 10.86 -3.93
C TYR A 184 -3.72 10.88 -4.15
N LEU A 185 -3.27 10.99 -5.40
CA LEU A 185 -1.85 11.03 -5.73
C LEU A 185 -1.19 12.31 -5.18
N ALA A 186 -1.85 13.46 -5.24
CA ALA A 186 -1.36 14.69 -4.64
C ALA A 186 -1.21 14.56 -3.12
N TYR A 187 -2.15 13.87 -2.45
CA TYR A 187 -2.06 13.59 -1.02
C TYR A 187 -0.86 12.72 -0.69
N VAL A 188 -0.70 11.58 -1.37
CA VAL A 188 0.35 10.60 -1.09
C VAL A 188 1.74 11.15 -1.42
N LEU A 189 1.89 11.89 -2.54
CA LEU A 189 3.19 12.37 -3.00
C LEU A 189 3.64 13.65 -2.30
N PHE A 190 2.73 14.62 -2.18
CA PHE A 190 3.11 15.98 -1.84
C PHE A 190 2.53 16.46 -0.52
N LEU A 191 1.23 16.33 -0.32
CA LEU A 191 0.53 17.05 0.74
C LEU A 191 1.07 16.67 2.12
N GLU A 192 1.18 15.39 2.39
CA GLU A 192 1.64 14.91 3.69
C GLU A 192 3.15 15.13 3.87
N THR A 193 3.94 14.90 2.82
CA THR A 193 5.39 15.14 2.84
C THR A 193 5.70 16.62 3.05
N VAL A 194 5.03 17.51 2.32
CA VAL A 194 5.20 18.96 2.46
C VAL A 194 4.75 19.44 3.84
N CYS A 195 3.60 18.95 4.33
CA CYS A 195 3.13 19.27 5.68
C CYS A 195 4.15 18.83 6.74
N TYR A 196 4.66 17.59 6.62
CA TYR A 196 5.69 17.08 7.53
C TYR A 196 6.92 18.01 7.55
N TRP A 197 7.48 18.36 6.37
CA TRP A 197 8.65 19.21 6.28
C TRP A 197 8.39 20.62 6.82
N LEU A 198 7.26 21.25 6.46
CA LEU A 198 6.91 22.60 6.91
C LEU A 198 6.76 22.66 8.44
N PHE A 199 6.03 21.71 9.03
CA PHE A 199 5.81 21.71 10.48
C PHE A 199 7.06 21.28 11.25
N TYR A 200 7.84 20.33 10.73
CA TYR A 200 9.07 19.87 11.35
C TYR A 200 10.12 20.99 11.46
N PHE A 201 10.26 21.80 10.40
CA PHE A 201 11.24 22.90 10.40
C PHE A 201 10.70 24.18 11.04
N SER A 202 9.39 24.46 11.02
CA SER A 202 8.84 25.76 11.39
C SER A 202 8.31 25.86 12.81
N VAL A 203 7.70 24.83 13.37
CA VAL A 203 6.87 25.01 14.58
C VAL A 203 7.27 24.12 15.76
N ALA A 204 7.51 22.86 15.56
CA ALA A 204 7.91 21.94 16.63
C ALA A 204 8.33 20.58 16.08
N LYS A 205 9.42 20.02 16.60
CA LYS A 205 9.83 18.62 16.41
C LYS A 205 8.88 17.68 17.17
N THR A 206 7.58 17.77 16.90
CA THR A 206 6.55 17.00 17.61
C THR A 206 6.40 15.61 17.00
N ARG A 207 6.46 14.57 17.84
CA ARG A 207 6.20 13.18 17.46
C ARG A 207 4.81 12.96 16.81
N ALA A 208 3.86 13.86 17.02
CA ALA A 208 2.52 13.77 16.47
C ALA A 208 2.50 13.74 14.92
N LEU A 209 3.45 14.39 14.26
CA LEU A 209 3.54 14.40 12.80
C LEU A 209 3.91 13.04 12.20
N LEU A 210 4.56 12.17 12.97
CA LEU A 210 4.89 10.81 12.54
C LEU A 210 3.66 9.92 12.42
N PHE A 211 2.55 10.30 13.09
CA PHE A 211 1.30 9.57 13.04
C PHE A 211 0.37 9.99 11.90
N LEU A 212 0.86 10.74 10.91
CA LEU A 212 0.10 11.00 9.69
C LEU A 212 -0.16 9.69 8.92
N PRO A 213 -1.34 9.51 8.29
CA PRO A 213 -1.74 8.24 7.69
C PRO A 213 -0.74 7.63 6.72
N ASN A 214 -0.22 8.42 5.77
CA ASN A 214 0.74 7.92 4.80
C ASN A 214 2.10 7.59 5.44
N HIS A 215 2.54 8.40 6.43
CA HIS A 215 3.75 8.11 7.22
C HIS A 215 3.63 6.79 7.99
N VAL A 216 2.49 6.57 8.65
CA VAL A 216 2.22 5.32 9.37
C VAL A 216 2.23 4.13 8.41
N LEU A 217 1.57 4.25 7.27
CA LEU A 217 1.53 3.17 6.28
C LEU A 217 2.93 2.89 5.70
N SER A 218 3.71 3.91 5.38
CA SER A 218 5.08 3.73 4.87
C SER A 218 6.05 3.15 5.92
N ALA A 219 5.85 3.48 7.20
CA ALA A 219 6.66 2.97 8.30
C ALA A 219 6.45 1.47 8.61
N LEU A 220 5.40 0.84 8.06
CA LEU A 220 5.18 -0.61 8.19
C LEU A 220 6.23 -1.46 7.48
N THR A 221 6.86 -0.93 6.43
CA THR A 221 7.88 -1.60 5.62
C THR A 221 9.13 -0.75 5.54
N PRO A 222 9.88 -0.59 6.64
CA PRO A 222 11.09 0.21 6.66
C PRO A 222 12.20 -0.45 5.83
N LEU A 223 13.11 0.37 5.27
CA LEU A 223 14.32 -0.15 4.63
C LEU A 223 15.19 -0.85 5.67
N PRO A 224 15.69 -2.06 5.41
CA PRO A 224 16.62 -2.75 6.29
C PRO A 224 18.03 -2.16 6.15
N ILE A 225 18.23 -0.97 6.68
CA ILE A 225 19.52 -0.26 6.69
C ILE A 225 20.21 -0.55 8.03
N SER A 226 21.56 -0.55 8.03
CA SER A 226 22.31 -0.75 9.27
C SER A 226 21.94 0.24 10.36
N ASN A 227 21.99 -0.18 11.62
CA ASN A 227 21.63 0.65 12.77
C ASN A 227 22.37 1.99 12.80
N ASP A 228 23.62 2.03 12.32
CA ASP A 228 24.43 3.26 12.27
C ASP A 228 23.84 4.28 11.28
N VAL A 229 23.33 3.81 10.13
CA VAL A 229 22.68 4.67 9.15
C VAL A 229 21.28 5.10 9.66
N HIS A 230 20.57 4.21 10.35
CA HIS A 230 19.32 4.57 11.02
C HIS A 230 19.53 5.67 12.08
N HIS A 231 20.54 5.53 12.93
CA HIS A 231 20.89 6.57 13.91
C HIS A 231 21.29 7.90 13.27
N ALA A 232 22.02 7.86 12.15
CA ALA A 232 22.39 9.07 11.42
C ALA A 232 21.18 9.74 10.74
N LEU A 233 20.27 8.95 10.19
CA LEU A 233 19.01 9.45 9.62
C LEU A 233 18.07 10.00 10.72
N ASP A 234 17.88 9.28 11.81
CA ASP A 234 17.05 9.70 12.93
C ASP A 234 17.56 10.99 13.60
N SER A 235 18.87 11.22 13.63
CA SER A 235 19.45 12.46 14.15
C SER A 235 19.23 13.66 13.24
N ASN A 236 19.19 13.45 11.91
CA ASN A 236 19.08 14.51 10.91
C ASN A 236 17.64 14.74 10.44
N PHE A 237 16.82 13.68 10.36
CA PHE A 237 15.47 13.74 9.76
C PHE A 237 14.34 13.45 10.76
N GLY A 238 14.64 13.28 12.04
CA GLY A 238 13.67 12.94 13.09
C GLY A 238 13.50 11.45 13.30
N ARG A 239 13.05 11.06 14.50
CA ARG A 239 12.85 9.67 14.89
C ARG A 239 11.79 9.00 14.01
N SER A 240 12.12 7.83 13.47
CA SER A 240 11.17 6.94 12.82
C SER A 240 10.21 6.29 13.85
N LEU A 241 9.02 5.87 13.40
CA LEU A 241 8.12 5.05 14.20
C LEU A 241 8.72 3.65 14.35
N SER A 242 8.58 3.08 15.55
CA SER A 242 8.88 1.65 15.71
C SER A 242 7.85 0.80 14.94
N ALA A 243 8.26 -0.42 14.51
CA ALA A 243 7.38 -1.31 13.75
C ALA A 243 6.06 -1.61 14.50
N THR A 244 6.12 -1.73 15.83
CA THR A 244 4.95 -1.97 16.67
C THR A 244 4.04 -0.74 16.77
N GLU A 245 4.60 0.47 16.93
CA GLU A 245 3.83 1.72 16.93
C GLU A 245 3.14 1.94 15.57
N ALA A 246 3.85 1.70 14.47
CA ALA A 246 3.31 1.79 13.13
C ALA A 246 2.17 0.79 12.89
N ALA A 247 2.33 -0.48 13.32
CA ALA A 247 1.30 -1.50 13.18
C ALA A 247 0.03 -1.17 13.96
N VAL A 248 0.16 -0.74 15.21
CA VAL A 248 -0.98 -0.33 16.04
C VAL A 248 -1.68 0.88 15.44
N ALA A 249 -0.93 1.91 15.03
CA ALA A 249 -1.50 3.11 14.38
C ALA A 249 -2.21 2.76 13.07
N ALA A 250 -1.63 1.88 12.25
CA ALA A 250 -2.24 1.42 11.00
C ALA A 250 -3.57 0.69 11.24
N LEU A 251 -3.64 -0.18 12.26
CA LEU A 251 -4.90 -0.83 12.64
C LEU A 251 -5.97 0.17 13.07
N VAL A 252 -5.59 1.20 13.85
CA VAL A 252 -6.50 2.29 14.24
C VAL A 252 -7.01 3.03 13.00
N TYR A 253 -6.11 3.36 12.04
CA TYR A 253 -6.51 4.00 10.79
C TYR A 253 -7.43 3.12 9.94
N LEU A 254 -7.18 1.81 9.86
CA LEU A 254 -8.07 0.89 9.14
C LEU A 254 -9.49 0.89 9.72
N VAL A 255 -9.61 0.82 11.04
CA VAL A 255 -10.92 0.89 11.70
C VAL A 255 -11.58 2.24 11.44
N LEU A 256 -10.83 3.33 11.54
CA LEU A 256 -11.32 4.68 11.28
C LEU A 256 -11.80 4.84 9.83
N PHE A 257 -11.00 4.41 8.84
CA PHE A 257 -11.34 4.49 7.42
C PHE A 257 -12.57 3.65 7.09
N ALA A 258 -12.65 2.42 7.62
CA ALA A 258 -13.80 1.56 7.45
C ALA A 258 -15.08 2.15 8.07
N ALA A 259 -14.98 2.70 9.28
CA ALA A 259 -16.10 3.34 9.96
C ALA A 259 -16.59 4.59 9.20
N LEU A 260 -15.65 5.45 8.77
CA LEU A 260 -15.97 6.63 7.97
C LEU A 260 -16.61 6.24 6.65
N PHE A 261 -16.04 5.25 5.95
CA PHE A 261 -16.56 4.74 4.69
C PHE A 261 -18.01 4.22 4.82
N CYS A 262 -18.27 3.38 5.83
CA CYS A 262 -19.62 2.88 6.11
C CYS A 262 -20.58 4.02 6.45
N ARG A 263 -20.17 4.95 7.32
CA ARG A 263 -20.99 6.09 7.72
C ARG A 263 -21.39 6.97 6.52
N TRP A 264 -20.44 7.24 5.61
CA TRP A 264 -20.68 8.08 4.44
C TRP A 264 -21.61 7.40 3.42
N ILE A 265 -21.43 6.10 3.13
CA ILE A 265 -22.31 5.36 2.23
C ILE A 265 -23.75 5.30 2.78
N VAL A 266 -23.91 5.08 4.08
CA VAL A 266 -25.24 5.01 4.70
C VAL A 266 -25.95 6.36 4.64
N LYS A 267 -25.21 7.48 4.78
CA LYS A 267 -25.77 8.84 4.73
C LYS A 267 -25.81 9.43 3.33
N ALA A 268 -25.12 8.85 2.35
CA ALA A 268 -25.08 9.40 1.01
C ALA A 268 -26.46 9.31 0.33
N ASP A 269 -26.85 10.35 -0.34
CA ASP A 269 -27.93 10.31 -1.32
C ASP A 269 -27.41 9.57 -2.56
N LEU A 270 -27.77 8.30 -2.68
CA LEU A 270 -27.38 7.39 -3.75
C LEU A 270 -28.31 7.52 -4.95
#